data_5fa032dabefae2142e9ac3c5b929c8ae
#
_entry.id   5fa032dabefae2142e9ac3c5b929c8ae
#
_cell.length_a   1.000
_cell.length_b   1.000
_cell.length_c   1.000
_cell.angle_alpha   90.00
_cell.angle_beta   90.00
_cell.angle_gamma   90.00
#
_symmetry.space_group_name_H-M   'P 1'
#
loop_
_entity.id
_entity.type
_entity.pdbx_description
1 polymer ?
#
loop_
_entity_poly.entity_id
_entity_poly.type
_entity_poly.pdbx_seq_one_letter_code
_entity_poly.pdbx_strand_id
1 'polypeptide(L)'
;LAQGMEFYYQDQNNPSGFKKYNDYNLPSAYAMLLTNKDTIPRVYYGDMYYEGGQYMQNETIYNRVISALLKARIKYVSGGQTMATDSSGKDLKDGETDLLTSVRFGKGIMTSDQTTTQDNSQDYKNQGIGVIVGNNPDLKLNNDKTITLHMGKAHKNQLYRALALSNDSGIDVYNSDDEAPTLRTNDNGDLIFHKTNTFVKQDGTIINYEMKGSLNALISGYLGVWVPVGASDSQDARTVATEASSSNDGSVFHSNAALDSNVIYEGFSNFQAMPTSPEQSTNVVIAANAEMFKKLGITSFELAPQYRSSGD
;
A
#
# COMPACT_ATOMS: atom_id res chain seq x y z
N LEU A 1 -5.32 -4.72 15.82
CA LEU A 1 -6.42 -5.32 15.02
C LEU A 1 -6.08 -6.75 14.64
N ALA A 2 -4.88 -7.04 14.10
CA ALA A 2 -4.50 -8.40 13.70
C ALA A 2 -4.56 -9.39 14.88
N GLN A 3 -3.93 -9.08 16.00
CA GLN A 3 -3.95 -9.95 17.19
C GLN A 3 -5.34 -10.11 17.83
N GLY A 4 -6.17 -9.06 17.79
CA GLY A 4 -7.53 -9.13 18.33
C GLY A 4 -8.48 -9.95 17.46
N MET A 5 -8.19 -10.11 16.18
CA MET A 5 -9.06 -10.84 15.26
C MET A 5 -8.77 -12.34 15.23
N GLU A 6 -7.61 -12.81 15.64
CA GLU A 6 -7.34 -14.26 15.82
C GLU A 6 -8.37 -14.93 16.74
N PHE A 7 -8.92 -14.20 17.73
CA PHE A 7 -9.94 -14.71 18.64
C PHE A 7 -11.36 -14.72 18.08
N TYR A 8 -11.65 -13.96 17.03
CA TYR A 8 -13.02 -13.80 16.51
C TYR A 8 -13.37 -14.73 15.35
N TYR A 9 -12.40 -15.38 14.75
CA TYR A 9 -12.61 -16.26 13.59
C TYR A 9 -12.45 -17.74 13.90
N GLN A 10 -12.77 -18.14 15.14
CA GLN A 10 -12.94 -19.53 15.44
C GLN A 10 -14.05 -20.11 14.55
N ASP A 11 -13.73 -21.12 13.76
CA ASP A 11 -14.71 -21.76 12.91
C ASP A 11 -15.83 -22.32 13.77
N GLN A 12 -17.03 -21.78 13.63
CA GLN A 12 -18.20 -22.24 14.36
C GLN A 12 -18.53 -23.72 14.10
N ASN A 13 -18.09 -24.24 12.95
CA ASN A 13 -18.24 -25.64 12.58
C ASN A 13 -17.08 -26.52 13.06
N ASN A 14 -15.98 -25.95 13.51
CA ASN A 14 -14.84 -26.64 14.09
C ASN A 14 -14.28 -25.82 15.26
N PRO A 15 -14.91 -25.90 16.45
CA PRO A 15 -14.53 -25.10 17.60
C PRO A 15 -13.07 -25.28 18.10
N SER A 16 -12.40 -26.34 17.68
CA SER A 16 -11.00 -26.61 18.00
C SER A 16 -10.04 -26.25 16.87
N GLY A 17 -10.55 -25.76 15.73
CA GLY A 17 -9.77 -25.36 14.55
C GLY A 17 -9.87 -23.88 14.28
N PHE A 18 -8.76 -23.30 13.85
CA PHE A 18 -8.77 -21.98 13.25
C PHE A 18 -9.24 -22.11 11.80
N LYS A 19 -10.01 -21.14 11.31
CA LYS A 19 -10.31 -21.08 9.88
C LYS A 19 -9.01 -21.03 9.09
N LYS A 20 -8.91 -21.83 8.07
CA LYS A 20 -7.76 -21.91 7.14
C LYS A 20 -7.42 -20.54 6.50
N TYR A 21 -8.31 -19.56 6.57
CA TYR A 21 -8.21 -18.22 5.99
C TYR A 21 -8.21 -17.09 7.02
N ASN A 22 -7.80 -17.37 8.24
CA ASN A 22 -7.63 -16.32 9.26
C ASN A 22 -6.42 -15.47 9.00
N ASP A 23 -5.66 -15.90 8.02
CA ASP A 23 -4.37 -15.35 7.80
C ASP A 23 -4.55 -14.06 7.04
N TYR A 24 -4.18 -13.00 7.69
CA TYR A 24 -4.24 -11.68 7.17
C TYR A 24 -3.20 -11.53 6.10
N ASN A 25 -3.61 -11.13 4.93
CA ASN A 25 -2.70 -10.47 4.04
C ASN A 25 -2.55 -9.02 4.51
N LEU A 26 -1.87 -8.84 5.63
CA LEU A 26 -1.62 -7.53 6.22
C LEU A 26 -0.97 -6.58 5.22
N PRO A 27 0.03 -6.99 4.42
CA PRO A 27 0.55 -6.17 3.33
C PRO A 27 -0.51 -5.71 2.32
N SER A 28 -1.46 -6.55 1.97
CA SER A 28 -2.57 -6.16 1.07
C SER A 28 -3.49 -5.12 1.70
N ALA A 29 -3.77 -5.25 2.99
CA ALA A 29 -4.53 -4.25 3.74
C ALA A 29 -3.80 -2.89 3.75
N TYR A 30 -2.47 -2.89 4.01
CA TYR A 30 -1.67 -1.67 3.94
C TYR A 30 -1.56 -1.10 2.53
N ALA A 31 -1.48 -1.94 1.50
CA ALA A 31 -1.46 -1.46 0.12
C ALA A 31 -2.75 -0.67 -0.20
N MET A 32 -3.91 -1.20 0.20
CA MET A 32 -5.18 -0.48 0.05
C MET A 32 -5.23 0.78 0.90
N LEU A 33 -4.84 0.69 2.17
CA LEU A 33 -4.89 1.81 3.11
C LEU A 33 -3.99 2.97 2.67
N LEU A 34 -2.73 2.67 2.31
CA LEU A 34 -1.72 3.68 1.98
C LEU A 34 -1.91 4.30 0.58
N THR A 35 -2.70 3.67 -0.29
CA THR A 35 -3.00 4.20 -1.62
C THR A 35 -4.39 4.82 -1.74
N ASN A 36 -5.26 4.62 -0.73
CA ASN A 36 -6.62 5.12 -0.77
C ASN A 36 -6.67 6.65 -0.75
N LYS A 37 -7.60 7.20 -1.54
CA LYS A 37 -7.86 8.64 -1.62
C LYS A 37 -8.67 9.12 -0.42
N ASP A 38 -8.43 10.37 0.01
CA ASP A 38 -9.21 11.05 1.03
C ASP A 38 -9.19 10.38 2.42
N THR A 39 -8.07 9.70 2.74
CA THR A 39 -7.87 9.07 4.04
C THR A 39 -6.53 9.46 4.67
N ILE A 40 -6.51 9.52 6.00
CA ILE A 40 -5.26 9.58 6.77
C ILE A 40 -4.96 8.18 7.26
N PRO A 41 -4.03 7.47 6.63
CA PRO A 41 -3.68 6.11 7.04
C PRO A 41 -2.96 6.11 8.39
N ARG A 42 -3.20 5.06 9.12
CA ARG A 42 -2.55 4.78 10.39
C ARG A 42 -1.73 3.51 10.26
N VAL A 43 -0.43 3.59 10.53
CA VAL A 43 0.49 2.45 10.55
C VAL A 43 0.75 2.05 11.98
N TYR A 44 0.47 0.81 12.31
CA TYR A 44 0.65 0.29 13.65
C TYR A 44 2.08 -0.20 13.86
N TYR A 45 2.70 0.19 14.99
CA TYR A 45 4.06 -0.19 15.34
C TYR A 45 4.28 -1.71 15.32
N GLY A 46 3.37 -2.46 15.92
CA GLY A 46 3.47 -3.92 16.05
C GLY A 46 3.36 -4.69 14.73
N ASP A 47 2.90 -4.03 13.65
CA ASP A 47 2.92 -4.62 12.31
C ASP A 47 4.30 -4.50 11.65
N MET A 48 5.13 -3.57 12.10
CA MET A 48 6.48 -3.38 11.57
C MET A 48 7.58 -3.98 12.45
N TYR A 49 7.37 -4.03 13.77
CA TYR A 49 8.37 -4.49 14.73
C TYR A 49 7.73 -5.38 15.79
N TYR A 50 8.41 -6.47 16.13
CA TYR A 50 7.98 -7.34 17.22
C TYR A 50 8.07 -6.64 18.57
N GLU A 51 7.18 -7.03 19.46
CA GLU A 51 7.23 -6.65 20.87
C GLU A 51 8.42 -7.33 21.57
N GLY A 52 8.98 -6.63 22.54
CA GLY A 52 10.08 -7.13 23.39
C GLY A 52 11.46 -6.71 22.90
N GLY A 53 12.34 -6.44 23.86
CA GLY A 53 13.65 -5.88 23.60
C GLY A 53 13.65 -4.36 23.43
N GLN A 54 14.64 -3.85 22.71
CA GLN A 54 14.69 -2.42 22.40
C GLN A 54 13.73 -2.09 21.27
N TYR A 55 13.20 -0.87 21.29
CA TYR A 55 12.33 -0.38 20.24
C TYR A 55 12.97 -0.49 18.85
N MET A 56 12.18 -0.96 17.88
CA MET A 56 12.54 -0.97 16.46
C MET A 56 13.75 -1.84 16.10
N GLN A 57 14.09 -2.83 16.93
CA GLN A 57 15.23 -3.73 16.65
C GLN A 57 14.83 -4.99 15.88
N ASN A 58 13.66 -5.53 16.17
CA ASN A 58 13.22 -6.80 15.59
C ASN A 58 12.11 -6.56 14.58
N GLU A 59 12.45 -6.50 13.31
CA GLU A 59 11.49 -6.32 12.22
C GLU A 59 10.58 -7.54 12.08
N THR A 60 9.30 -7.29 11.85
CA THR A 60 8.35 -8.33 11.44
C THR A 60 8.58 -8.70 9.96
N ILE A 61 8.01 -9.80 9.52
CA ILE A 61 8.02 -10.18 8.10
C ILE A 61 7.30 -9.15 7.21
N TYR A 62 6.48 -8.28 7.77
CA TYR A 62 5.70 -7.25 7.07
C TYR A 62 6.48 -5.95 6.89
N ASN A 63 7.51 -5.71 7.70
CA ASN A 63 8.25 -4.43 7.72
C ASN A 63 8.71 -4.00 6.33
N ARG A 64 9.33 -4.91 5.58
CA ARG A 64 9.87 -4.62 4.25
C ARG A 64 8.79 -4.14 3.27
N VAL A 65 7.63 -4.81 3.27
CA VAL A 65 6.52 -4.44 2.37
C VAL A 65 5.88 -3.14 2.81
N ILE A 66 5.60 -2.97 4.11
CA ILE A 66 5.00 -1.74 4.65
C ILE A 66 5.92 -0.54 4.37
N SER A 67 7.23 -0.69 4.60
CA SER A 67 8.21 0.36 4.31
C SER A 67 8.25 0.74 2.83
N ALA A 68 8.17 -0.24 1.93
CA ALA A 68 8.11 0.02 0.49
C ALA A 68 6.82 0.76 0.10
N LEU A 69 5.68 0.38 0.67
CA LEU A 69 4.38 1.03 0.43
C LEU A 69 4.35 2.46 0.98
N LEU A 70 4.94 2.71 2.14
CA LEU A 70 5.09 4.07 2.70
C LEU A 70 5.91 4.98 1.77
N LYS A 71 7.04 4.48 1.27
CA LYS A 71 7.86 5.21 0.28
C LYS A 71 7.11 5.41 -1.04
N ALA A 72 6.34 4.41 -1.48
CA ALA A 72 5.51 4.51 -2.67
C ALA A 72 4.42 5.55 -2.52
N ARG A 73 3.83 5.69 -1.33
CA ARG A 73 2.86 6.76 -1.04
C ARG A 73 3.45 8.14 -1.30
N ILE A 74 4.69 8.38 -0.87
CA ILE A 74 5.37 9.66 -1.14
C ILE A 74 5.58 9.87 -2.64
N LYS A 75 6.04 8.85 -3.34
CA LYS A 75 6.51 8.99 -4.74
C LYS A 75 5.38 8.98 -5.77
N TYR A 76 4.31 8.21 -5.53
CA TYR A 76 3.37 7.83 -6.59
C TYR A 76 1.89 8.11 -6.27
N VAL A 77 1.53 8.23 -4.99
CA VAL A 77 0.11 8.30 -4.61
C VAL A 77 -0.42 9.72 -4.71
N SER A 78 -1.18 10.00 -5.76
CA SER A 78 -1.84 11.28 -6.00
C SER A 78 -2.92 11.16 -7.08
N GLY A 79 -3.69 12.22 -7.26
CA GLY A 79 -4.74 12.27 -8.28
C GLY A 79 -6.03 11.54 -7.89
N GLY A 80 -6.89 11.36 -8.87
CA GLY A 80 -8.14 10.62 -8.71
C GLY A 80 -7.91 9.13 -8.46
N GLN A 81 -8.97 8.43 -8.07
CA GLN A 81 -8.96 7.01 -7.79
C GLN A 81 -10.08 6.29 -8.53
N THR A 82 -9.79 5.09 -9.02
CA THR A 82 -10.80 4.11 -9.42
C THR A 82 -10.56 2.80 -8.71
N MET A 83 -11.65 2.08 -8.43
CA MET A 83 -11.61 0.75 -7.83
C MET A 83 -12.56 -0.16 -8.58
N ALA A 84 -12.19 -1.41 -8.76
CA ALA A 84 -13.03 -2.41 -9.39
C ALA A 84 -12.83 -3.78 -8.75
N THR A 85 -13.88 -4.56 -8.76
CA THR A 85 -13.83 -5.99 -8.46
C THR A 85 -13.58 -6.69 -9.78
N ASP A 86 -12.63 -7.51 -9.90
CA ASP A 86 -12.12 -8.18 -11.09
C ASP A 86 -12.32 -7.42 -12.46
N SER A 87 -11.81 -7.95 -13.53
CA SER A 87 -11.93 -7.34 -14.87
C SER A 87 -13.32 -7.51 -15.50
N SER A 88 -14.17 -8.36 -14.95
CA SER A 88 -15.53 -8.61 -15.46
C SER A 88 -16.57 -7.68 -14.84
N GLY A 89 -16.20 -6.87 -13.86
CA GLY A 89 -17.12 -6.03 -13.10
C GLY A 89 -18.09 -6.82 -12.23
N LYS A 90 -17.84 -8.11 -12.02
CA LYS A 90 -18.62 -8.96 -11.14
C LYS A 90 -18.26 -8.70 -9.68
N ASP A 91 -19.21 -8.94 -8.82
CA ASP A 91 -19.05 -8.80 -7.38
C ASP A 91 -17.99 -9.79 -6.85
N LEU A 92 -17.17 -9.38 -5.88
CA LEU A 92 -16.21 -10.26 -5.18
C LEU A 92 -16.84 -11.56 -4.66
N LYS A 93 -18.16 -11.59 -4.50
CA LYS A 93 -18.92 -12.77 -4.07
C LYS A 93 -19.05 -13.86 -5.12
N ASP A 94 -18.81 -13.56 -6.37
CA ASP A 94 -18.94 -14.53 -7.47
C ASP A 94 -17.82 -15.57 -7.51
N GLY A 95 -16.79 -15.41 -6.66
CA GLY A 95 -15.80 -16.45 -6.32
C GLY A 95 -14.83 -16.84 -7.43
N GLU A 96 -14.86 -16.19 -8.59
CA GLU A 96 -13.96 -16.58 -9.69
C GLU A 96 -12.54 -16.08 -9.48
N THR A 97 -12.36 -14.88 -8.92
CA THR A 97 -11.02 -14.33 -8.70
C THR A 97 -10.78 -13.82 -7.29
N ASP A 98 -11.82 -13.36 -6.59
CA ASP A 98 -11.73 -12.76 -5.27
C ASP A 98 -10.70 -11.60 -5.21
N LEU A 99 -10.58 -10.85 -6.31
CA LEU A 99 -9.60 -9.78 -6.46
C LEU A 99 -10.26 -8.42 -6.54
N LEU A 100 -9.66 -7.47 -5.83
CA LEU A 100 -9.98 -6.04 -5.90
C LEU A 100 -8.81 -5.31 -6.56
N THR A 101 -9.12 -4.40 -7.47
CA THR A 101 -8.15 -3.49 -8.08
C THR A 101 -8.39 -2.06 -7.60
N SER A 102 -7.30 -1.31 -7.42
CA SER A 102 -7.34 0.11 -7.10
C SER A 102 -6.24 0.83 -7.86
N VAL A 103 -6.57 1.98 -8.44
CA VAL A 103 -5.61 2.80 -9.18
C VAL A 103 -5.71 4.24 -8.74
N ARG A 104 -4.56 4.89 -8.50
CA ARG A 104 -4.41 6.34 -8.40
C ARG A 104 -3.74 6.83 -9.67
N PHE A 105 -4.26 7.91 -10.26
CA PHE A 105 -3.88 8.32 -11.62
C PHE A 105 -2.67 9.27 -11.70
N GLY A 106 -2.15 9.73 -10.58
CA GLY A 106 -1.10 10.76 -10.56
C GLY A 106 -1.65 12.18 -10.51
N LYS A 107 -0.80 13.12 -10.14
CA LYS A 107 -1.17 14.51 -9.85
C LYS A 107 -1.81 15.20 -11.05
N GLY A 108 -2.97 15.78 -10.82
CA GLY A 108 -3.72 16.53 -11.84
C GLY A 108 -4.57 15.66 -12.78
N ILE A 109 -4.50 14.33 -12.67
CA ILE A 109 -5.38 13.39 -13.39
C ILE A 109 -6.45 12.89 -12.42
N MET A 110 -7.71 13.22 -12.67
CA MET A 110 -8.81 12.93 -11.75
C MET A 110 -9.70 11.78 -12.20
N THR A 111 -9.71 11.46 -13.50
CA THR A 111 -10.52 10.39 -14.09
C THR A 111 -9.72 9.55 -15.08
N SER A 112 -10.15 8.33 -15.31
CA SER A 112 -9.50 7.40 -16.25
C SER A 112 -9.51 7.88 -17.72
N ASP A 113 -10.47 8.72 -18.08
CA ASP A 113 -10.60 9.25 -19.44
C ASP A 113 -9.77 10.50 -19.70
N GLN A 114 -9.31 11.16 -18.66
CA GLN A 114 -8.47 12.35 -18.76
C GLN A 114 -7.13 11.99 -19.40
N THR A 115 -6.65 12.84 -20.33
CA THR A 115 -5.40 12.59 -21.07
C THR A 115 -4.27 13.54 -20.70
N THR A 116 -4.58 14.69 -20.12
CA THR A 116 -3.61 15.72 -19.72
C THR A 116 -4.09 16.45 -18.49
N THR A 117 -3.17 17.12 -17.80
CA THR A 117 -3.48 18.04 -16.69
C THR A 117 -3.97 19.39 -17.26
N GLN A 118 -4.66 20.19 -16.42
CA GLN A 118 -5.13 21.52 -16.80
C GLN A 118 -3.99 22.49 -17.15
N ASP A 119 -2.86 22.33 -16.48
CA ASP A 119 -1.64 23.14 -16.65
C ASP A 119 -0.67 22.53 -17.69
N ASN A 120 -1.07 21.47 -18.39
CA ASN A 120 -0.23 20.70 -19.30
C ASN A 120 1.06 20.14 -18.69
N SER A 121 1.18 20.08 -17.37
CA SER A 121 2.27 19.40 -16.69
C SER A 121 2.31 17.93 -17.11
N GLN A 122 3.50 17.36 -17.21
CA GLN A 122 3.70 15.93 -17.49
C GLN A 122 4.12 15.15 -16.25
N ASP A 123 4.11 15.75 -15.07
CA ASP A 123 4.56 15.14 -13.83
C ASP A 123 3.80 13.85 -13.49
N TYR A 124 2.51 13.80 -13.86
CA TYR A 124 1.68 12.61 -13.66
C TYR A 124 2.26 11.35 -14.31
N LYS A 125 3.06 11.47 -15.39
CA LYS A 125 3.64 10.30 -16.06
C LYS A 125 4.58 9.50 -15.17
N ASN A 126 5.22 10.14 -14.21
CA ASN A 126 6.08 9.48 -13.24
C ASN A 126 5.35 9.16 -11.93
N GLN A 127 4.05 9.36 -11.88
CA GLN A 127 3.20 9.18 -10.71
C GLN A 127 2.05 8.22 -11.04
N GLY A 128 1.25 7.92 -10.03
CA GLY A 128 0.19 6.94 -10.12
C GLY A 128 0.66 5.57 -9.63
N ILE A 129 -0.28 4.78 -9.17
CA ILE A 129 -0.03 3.46 -8.61
C ILE A 129 -1.23 2.57 -8.85
N GLY A 130 -0.97 1.35 -9.28
CA GLY A 130 -1.99 0.31 -9.42
C GLY A 130 -1.79 -0.79 -8.40
N VAL A 131 -2.88 -1.24 -7.78
CA VAL A 131 -2.89 -2.26 -6.73
C VAL A 131 -3.90 -3.34 -7.07
N ILE A 132 -3.48 -4.60 -6.95
CA ILE A 132 -4.34 -5.78 -7.02
C ILE A 132 -4.21 -6.50 -5.69
N VAL A 133 -5.33 -6.75 -5.02
CA VAL A 133 -5.34 -7.45 -3.74
C VAL A 133 -6.41 -8.54 -3.72
N GLY A 134 -6.14 -9.61 -2.99
CA GLY A 134 -7.10 -10.65 -2.68
C GLY A 134 -6.63 -11.48 -1.49
N ASN A 135 -7.56 -12.07 -0.77
CA ASN A 135 -7.28 -12.86 0.43
C ASN A 135 -7.34 -14.38 0.19
N ASN A 136 -7.54 -14.80 -1.05
CA ASN A 136 -7.64 -16.21 -1.38
C ASN A 136 -6.23 -16.82 -1.64
N PRO A 137 -5.71 -17.66 -0.73
CA PRO A 137 -4.42 -18.34 -0.94
C PRO A 137 -4.46 -19.36 -2.08
N ASP A 138 -5.63 -19.88 -2.39
CA ASP A 138 -5.85 -20.83 -3.48
C ASP A 138 -6.27 -20.13 -4.78
N LEU A 139 -6.02 -18.82 -4.90
CA LEU A 139 -6.31 -18.06 -6.12
C LEU A 139 -5.77 -18.77 -7.35
N LYS A 140 -6.66 -19.08 -8.30
CA LYS A 140 -6.32 -19.68 -9.58
C LYS A 140 -7.12 -18.98 -10.67
N LEU A 141 -6.44 -18.20 -11.47
CA LEU A 141 -7.06 -17.62 -12.65
C LEU A 141 -7.29 -18.69 -13.72
N ASN A 142 -8.45 -18.67 -14.36
CA ASN A 142 -8.69 -19.46 -15.57
C ASN A 142 -7.91 -18.86 -16.74
N ASN A 143 -7.56 -19.69 -17.72
CA ASN A 143 -6.73 -19.27 -18.87
C ASN A 143 -7.39 -18.19 -19.73
N ASP A 144 -8.70 -18.09 -19.72
CA ASP A 144 -9.52 -17.13 -20.47
C ASP A 144 -9.84 -15.84 -19.70
N LYS A 145 -9.41 -15.76 -18.45
CA LYS A 145 -9.64 -14.58 -17.59
C LYS A 145 -8.44 -13.67 -17.55
N THR A 146 -8.72 -12.38 -17.48
CA THR A 146 -7.72 -11.33 -17.29
C THR A 146 -8.11 -10.42 -16.14
N ILE A 147 -7.11 -9.90 -15.44
CA ILE A 147 -7.27 -8.83 -14.49
C ILE A 147 -6.67 -7.56 -15.09
N THR A 148 -7.39 -6.47 -15.02
CA THR A 148 -6.98 -5.21 -15.61
C THR A 148 -6.81 -4.13 -14.55
N LEU A 149 -5.65 -3.48 -14.56
CA LEU A 149 -5.44 -2.22 -13.88
C LEU A 149 -5.63 -1.09 -14.90
N HIS A 150 -6.73 -0.35 -14.76
CA HIS A 150 -7.04 0.81 -15.60
C HIS A 150 -6.24 2.02 -15.13
N MET A 151 -4.96 2.11 -15.55
CA MET A 151 -4.07 3.22 -15.19
C MET A 151 -4.52 4.56 -15.78
N GLY A 152 -5.43 4.53 -16.77
CA GLY A 152 -6.04 5.67 -17.41
C GLY A 152 -5.36 6.11 -18.70
N LYS A 153 -6.11 6.80 -19.56
CA LYS A 153 -5.67 7.20 -20.92
C LYS A 153 -4.44 8.11 -20.90
N ALA A 154 -4.21 8.86 -19.83
CA ALA A 154 -3.01 9.66 -19.63
C ALA A 154 -1.73 8.83 -19.62
N HIS A 155 -1.83 7.55 -19.27
CA HIS A 155 -0.74 6.60 -19.11
C HIS A 155 -0.66 5.56 -20.24
N LYS A 156 -1.21 5.86 -21.42
CA LYS A 156 -1.14 4.95 -22.57
C LYS A 156 0.30 4.65 -22.98
N ASN A 157 0.57 3.42 -23.38
CA ASN A 157 1.87 2.96 -23.87
C ASN A 157 3.04 3.23 -22.91
N GLN A 158 2.77 3.30 -21.61
CA GLN A 158 3.73 3.61 -20.58
C GLN A 158 4.26 2.36 -19.89
N LEU A 159 5.54 2.36 -19.56
CA LEU A 159 6.17 1.26 -18.84
C LEU A 159 5.95 1.40 -17.34
N TYR A 160 5.49 0.31 -16.73
CA TYR A 160 5.33 0.15 -15.30
C TYR A 160 6.23 -0.98 -14.81
N ARG A 161 6.62 -0.89 -13.56
CA ARG A 161 7.33 -1.96 -12.86
C ARG A 161 6.55 -2.45 -11.64
N ALA A 162 6.82 -3.67 -11.23
CA ALA A 162 6.35 -4.15 -9.96
C ALA A 162 7.09 -3.44 -8.81
N LEU A 163 6.35 -3.03 -7.78
CA LEU A 163 6.89 -2.66 -6.47
C LEU A 163 6.83 -3.86 -5.53
N ALA A 164 5.74 -4.61 -5.58
CA ALA A 164 5.53 -5.81 -4.80
C ALA A 164 4.72 -6.83 -5.62
N LEU A 165 5.09 -8.09 -5.53
CA LEU A 165 4.39 -9.21 -6.16
C LEU A 165 4.35 -10.42 -5.24
N SER A 166 3.17 -11.01 -5.10
CA SER A 166 3.00 -12.29 -4.42
C SER A 166 3.68 -13.42 -5.18
N ASN A 167 4.24 -14.33 -4.42
CA ASN A 167 4.76 -15.62 -4.85
C ASN A 167 4.28 -16.73 -3.90
N ASP A 168 4.66 -17.98 -4.14
CA ASP A 168 4.25 -19.11 -3.29
C ASP A 168 4.64 -18.96 -1.82
N SER A 169 5.72 -18.23 -1.54
CA SER A 169 6.32 -18.12 -0.21
C SER A 169 5.98 -16.82 0.52
N GLY A 170 5.34 -15.88 -0.17
CA GLY A 170 5.02 -14.57 0.38
C GLY A 170 4.98 -13.46 -0.67
N ILE A 171 5.76 -12.41 -0.47
CA ILE A 171 5.79 -11.23 -1.34
C ILE A 171 7.23 -10.82 -1.64
N ASP A 172 7.55 -10.72 -2.92
CA ASP A 172 8.77 -10.08 -3.38
C ASP A 172 8.59 -8.56 -3.43
N VAL A 173 9.57 -7.82 -2.93
CA VAL A 173 9.61 -6.36 -2.96
C VAL A 173 10.80 -5.90 -3.78
N TYR A 174 10.53 -5.03 -4.74
CA TYR A 174 11.51 -4.46 -5.67
C TYR A 174 11.73 -2.98 -5.36
N ASN A 175 12.95 -2.60 -5.04
CA ASN A 175 13.27 -1.24 -4.60
C ASN A 175 13.70 -0.31 -5.73
N SER A 176 14.10 -0.86 -6.87
CA SER A 176 14.57 -0.10 -8.04
C SER A 176 13.91 -0.57 -9.33
N ASP A 177 14.01 0.27 -10.36
CA ASP A 177 13.51 -0.05 -11.70
C ASP A 177 14.27 -1.23 -12.32
N ASP A 178 15.58 -1.31 -12.07
CA ASP A 178 16.47 -2.32 -12.69
C ASP A 178 16.19 -3.74 -12.19
N GLU A 179 15.76 -3.88 -10.94
CA GLU A 179 15.50 -5.18 -10.32
C GLU A 179 14.13 -5.74 -10.66
N ALA A 180 13.18 -4.88 -11.01
CA ALA A 180 11.78 -5.21 -11.05
C ALA A 180 11.33 -5.79 -12.40
N PRO A 181 10.37 -6.72 -12.39
CA PRO A 181 9.61 -7.06 -13.59
C PRO A 181 8.83 -5.87 -14.11
N THR A 182 8.76 -5.71 -15.45
CA THR A 182 8.05 -4.61 -16.08
C THR A 182 6.92 -5.10 -16.96
N LEU A 183 5.90 -4.26 -17.12
CA LEU A 183 4.78 -4.44 -18.03
C LEU A 183 4.39 -3.08 -18.62
N ARG A 184 3.96 -3.07 -19.87
CA ARG A 184 3.55 -1.84 -20.56
C ARG A 184 2.04 -1.75 -20.67
N THR A 185 1.48 -0.58 -20.39
CA THR A 185 0.07 -0.29 -20.67
C THR A 185 -0.21 -0.31 -22.18
N ASN A 186 -1.43 -0.67 -22.54
CA ASN A 186 -1.93 -0.58 -23.92
C ASN A 186 -2.31 0.86 -24.31
N ASP A 187 -2.94 1.02 -25.48
CA ASP A 187 -3.42 2.33 -25.97
C ASP A 187 -4.52 2.96 -25.12
N ASN A 188 -5.21 2.18 -24.31
CA ASN A 188 -6.23 2.65 -23.36
C ASN A 188 -5.64 2.99 -21.98
N GLY A 189 -4.37 2.73 -21.75
CA GLY A 189 -3.73 2.91 -20.46
C GLY A 189 -3.98 1.75 -19.49
N ASP A 190 -4.21 0.54 -20.00
CA ASP A 190 -4.48 -0.64 -19.19
C ASP A 190 -3.25 -1.53 -19.05
N LEU A 191 -2.94 -1.97 -17.84
CA LEU A 191 -2.08 -3.12 -17.57
C LEU A 191 -2.97 -4.36 -17.50
N ILE A 192 -2.70 -5.35 -18.36
CA ILE A 192 -3.50 -6.57 -18.46
C ILE A 192 -2.69 -7.75 -17.97
N PHE A 193 -3.24 -8.47 -16.99
CA PHE A 193 -2.65 -9.63 -16.37
C PHE A 193 -3.42 -10.89 -16.75
N HIS A 194 -2.69 -11.89 -17.18
CA HIS A 194 -3.20 -13.23 -17.47
C HIS A 194 -2.83 -14.20 -16.33
N LYS A 195 -3.34 -15.42 -16.39
CA LYS A 195 -2.91 -16.47 -15.48
C LYS A 195 -1.38 -16.60 -15.48
N THR A 196 -0.79 -16.66 -16.66
CA THR A 196 0.67 -16.66 -16.85
C THR A 196 1.07 -15.41 -17.61
N ASN A 197 2.02 -14.68 -17.06
CA ASN A 197 2.53 -13.43 -17.64
C ASN A 197 4.01 -13.59 -17.93
N THR A 198 4.45 -12.94 -19.02
CA THR A 198 5.86 -12.76 -19.31
C THR A 198 6.24 -11.33 -19.01
N PHE A 199 7.01 -11.13 -17.97
CA PHE A 199 7.57 -9.83 -17.62
C PHE A 199 9.01 -9.73 -18.11
N VAL A 200 9.46 -8.51 -18.39
CA VAL A 200 10.82 -8.26 -18.86
C VAL A 200 11.46 -7.22 -17.95
N LYS A 201 12.62 -7.52 -17.39
CA LYS A 201 13.43 -6.53 -16.65
C LYS A 201 14.09 -5.55 -17.61
N GLN A 202 14.61 -4.44 -17.11
CA GLN A 202 15.31 -3.45 -17.92
C GLN A 202 16.57 -4.01 -18.61
N ASP A 203 17.23 -4.99 -17.99
CA ASP A 203 18.40 -5.70 -18.55
C ASP A 203 18.03 -6.74 -19.63
N GLY A 204 16.73 -6.89 -19.94
CA GLY A 204 16.21 -7.86 -20.90
C GLY A 204 15.93 -9.26 -20.32
N THR A 205 16.15 -9.48 -19.03
CA THR A 205 15.83 -10.75 -18.38
C THR A 205 14.33 -11.02 -18.43
N ILE A 206 13.96 -12.20 -18.90
CA ILE A 206 12.56 -12.64 -18.98
C ILE A 206 12.18 -13.37 -17.70
N ILE A 207 11.04 -12.99 -17.12
CA ILE A 207 10.44 -13.60 -15.94
C ILE A 207 9.07 -14.15 -16.33
N ASN A 208 8.89 -15.46 -16.21
CA ASN A 208 7.57 -16.07 -16.29
C ASN A 208 6.92 -16.05 -14.92
N TYR A 209 5.78 -15.42 -14.83
CA TYR A 209 5.05 -15.18 -13.58
C TYR A 209 3.65 -15.79 -13.68
N GLU A 210 3.32 -16.69 -12.77
CA GLU A 210 1.96 -17.17 -12.61
C GLU A 210 1.24 -16.34 -11.54
N MET A 211 0.08 -15.82 -11.90
CA MET A 211 -0.77 -15.05 -10.98
C MET A 211 -1.52 -16.00 -10.07
N LYS A 212 -1.04 -16.15 -8.84
CA LYS A 212 -1.60 -17.04 -7.82
C LYS A 212 -1.45 -16.47 -6.42
N GLY A 213 -2.27 -16.95 -5.49
CA GLY A 213 -2.19 -16.56 -4.09
C GLY A 213 -0.95 -17.13 -3.40
N SER A 214 -0.45 -16.44 -2.40
CA SER A 214 0.58 -16.95 -1.50
C SER A 214 -0.04 -17.95 -0.51
N LEU A 215 0.64 -19.07 -0.31
CA LEU A 215 0.29 -20.12 0.66
C LEU A 215 0.96 -19.89 2.02
N ASN A 216 1.77 -18.85 2.15
CA ASN A 216 2.38 -18.50 3.44
C ASN A 216 1.29 -18.09 4.44
N ALA A 217 1.20 -18.79 5.57
CA ALA A 217 0.16 -18.55 6.58
C ALA A 217 0.13 -17.13 7.14
N LEU A 218 1.25 -16.42 7.15
CA LEU A 218 1.35 -15.05 7.65
C LEU A 218 1.11 -13.98 6.56
N ILE A 219 1.18 -14.38 5.28
CA ILE A 219 0.98 -13.49 4.13
C ILE A 219 0.18 -14.26 3.07
N SER A 220 -1.04 -14.65 3.41
CA SER A 220 -1.85 -15.46 2.49
C SER A 220 -2.62 -14.59 1.50
N GLY A 221 -2.89 -15.13 0.31
CA GLY A 221 -3.60 -14.42 -0.74
C GLY A 221 -2.68 -13.69 -1.71
N TYR A 222 -3.20 -12.66 -2.37
CA TYR A 222 -2.52 -11.99 -3.48
C TYR A 222 -2.27 -10.51 -3.19
N LEU A 223 -1.10 -10.04 -3.55
CA LEU A 223 -0.73 -8.64 -3.67
C LEU A 223 0.08 -8.42 -4.95
N GLY A 224 -0.35 -7.47 -5.76
CA GLY A 224 0.42 -6.92 -6.88
C GLY A 224 0.37 -5.39 -6.82
N VAL A 225 1.53 -4.74 -6.77
CA VAL A 225 1.64 -3.27 -6.74
C VAL A 225 2.53 -2.83 -7.88
N TRP A 226 2.02 -1.90 -8.70
CA TRP A 226 2.65 -1.44 -9.93
C TRP A 226 2.80 0.07 -9.95
N VAL A 227 3.99 0.54 -10.29
CA VAL A 227 4.37 1.96 -10.32
C VAL A 227 5.08 2.31 -11.63
N PRO A 228 5.03 3.57 -12.09
CA PRO A 228 5.73 3.98 -13.30
C PRO A 228 7.24 3.80 -13.18
N VAL A 229 7.88 3.44 -14.30
CA VAL A 229 9.35 3.45 -14.44
C VAL A 229 9.85 4.87 -14.68
N GLY A 230 11.02 5.22 -14.15
CA GLY A 230 11.70 6.49 -14.40
C GLY A 230 11.38 7.61 -13.41
N ALA A 231 10.69 7.32 -12.31
CA ALA A 231 10.47 8.29 -11.25
C ALA A 231 11.77 8.66 -10.53
N SER A 232 12.03 9.97 -10.37
CA SER A 232 13.20 10.46 -9.61
C SER A 232 13.16 9.99 -8.14
N ASP A 233 14.32 9.75 -7.56
CA ASP A 233 14.43 9.39 -6.13
C ASP A 233 13.96 10.51 -5.20
N SER A 234 14.03 11.76 -5.65
CA SER A 234 13.56 12.93 -4.92
C SER A 234 12.08 13.27 -5.19
N GLN A 235 11.38 12.48 -6.02
CA GLN A 235 9.98 12.77 -6.36
C GLN A 235 9.10 12.71 -5.13
N ASP A 236 8.27 13.74 -4.96
CA ASP A 236 7.19 13.80 -3.99
C ASP A 236 5.87 14.14 -4.70
N ALA A 237 5.00 13.14 -4.83
CA ALA A 237 3.70 13.27 -5.48
C ALA A 237 2.62 13.84 -4.54
N ARG A 238 2.92 13.94 -3.24
CA ARG A 238 1.95 14.37 -2.26
C ARG A 238 1.55 15.82 -2.49
N THR A 239 0.29 16.10 -2.28
CA THR A 239 -0.19 17.48 -2.25
C THR A 239 0.21 18.08 -0.91
N VAL A 240 1.19 18.98 -0.93
CA VAL A 240 1.46 19.84 0.24
C VAL A 240 0.24 20.72 0.39
N ALA A 241 -0.40 20.71 1.56
CA ALA A 241 -1.38 21.72 1.90
C ALA A 241 -0.65 23.07 1.88
N THR A 242 -0.76 23.77 0.78
CA THR A 242 -0.55 25.23 0.82
C THR A 242 -1.52 25.73 1.86
N GLU A 243 -1.02 26.48 2.81
CA GLU A 243 -1.69 27.05 3.98
C GLU A 243 -3.21 27.03 3.83
N ALA A 244 -3.90 26.42 4.79
CA ALA A 244 -5.34 26.43 4.78
C ALA A 244 -5.76 27.85 4.46
N SER A 245 -6.23 28.09 3.25
CA SER A 245 -6.82 29.36 2.93
C SER A 245 -7.94 29.49 3.93
N SER A 246 -7.81 30.40 4.86
CA SER A 246 -8.86 30.76 5.80
C SER A 246 -9.97 31.47 5.03
N SER A 247 -10.52 30.80 4.03
CA SER A 247 -11.74 31.26 3.38
C SER A 247 -12.85 31.01 4.37
N ASN A 248 -13.22 32.06 5.09
CA ASN A 248 -14.43 32.17 5.89
C ASN A 248 -15.70 32.11 5.00
N ASP A 249 -15.69 31.34 3.93
CA ASP A 249 -16.81 31.25 3.01
C ASP A 249 -17.90 30.26 3.46
N GLY A 250 -17.74 29.68 4.67
CA GLY A 250 -18.70 28.75 5.24
C GLY A 250 -18.73 27.40 4.54
N SER A 251 -17.88 27.14 3.55
CA SER A 251 -17.81 25.88 2.87
C SER A 251 -17.00 24.88 3.68
N VAL A 252 -17.62 23.78 3.97
CA VAL A 252 -17.01 22.67 4.69
C VAL A 252 -16.27 21.79 3.66
N PHE A 253 -14.93 21.75 3.73
CA PHE A 253 -14.08 20.85 2.95
C PHE A 253 -14.04 21.04 1.43
N HIS A 254 -13.29 21.99 0.93
CA HIS A 254 -13.06 22.17 -0.50
C HIS A 254 -12.14 21.12 -1.13
N SER A 255 -11.27 20.48 -0.38
CA SER A 255 -10.37 19.44 -0.89
C SER A 255 -9.81 18.61 0.23
N ASN A 256 -9.92 17.30 0.09
CA ASN A 256 -9.22 16.33 0.95
C ASN A 256 -7.81 16.00 0.45
N ALA A 257 -7.31 16.69 -0.56
CA ALA A 257 -6.00 16.42 -1.15
C ALA A 257 -4.85 16.46 -0.13
N ALA A 258 -4.98 17.32 0.88
CA ALA A 258 -4.02 17.39 1.99
C ALA A 258 -3.95 16.08 2.82
N LEU A 259 -4.99 15.26 2.80
CA LEU A 259 -4.99 13.98 3.50
C LEU A 259 -3.99 12.99 2.90
N ASP A 260 -3.74 13.08 1.58
CA ASP A 260 -2.76 12.23 0.90
C ASP A 260 -1.32 12.46 1.42
N SER A 261 -1.04 13.62 2.03
CA SER A 261 0.28 13.92 2.60
C SER A 261 0.48 13.49 4.04
N ASN A 262 -0.58 13.00 4.71
CA ASN A 262 -0.51 12.63 6.11
C ASN A 262 -0.44 11.12 6.30
N VAL A 263 0.37 10.69 7.27
CA VAL A 263 0.43 9.31 7.78
C VAL A 263 0.66 9.35 9.28
N ILE A 264 -0.21 8.68 10.04
CA ILE A 264 -0.08 8.53 11.48
C ILE A 264 0.68 7.24 11.79
N TYR A 265 1.69 7.32 12.63
CA TYR A 265 2.34 6.15 13.22
C TYR A 265 1.76 5.89 14.60
N GLU A 266 1.06 4.78 14.73
CA GLU A 266 0.39 4.41 15.96
C GLU A 266 1.35 3.58 16.82
N GLY A 267 1.78 4.15 17.95
CA GLY A 267 2.68 3.56 18.90
C GLY A 267 2.10 3.49 20.32
N PHE A 268 0.78 3.69 20.46
CA PHE A 268 0.14 3.81 21.77
C PHE A 268 0.34 2.57 22.63
N SER A 269 0.15 1.38 22.08
CA SER A 269 0.11 0.15 22.88
C SER A 269 1.49 -0.45 23.11
N ASN A 270 2.34 -0.50 22.09
CA ASN A 270 3.57 -1.31 22.11
C ASN A 270 4.84 -0.46 22.12
N PHE A 271 4.73 0.79 21.68
CA PHE A 271 5.84 1.73 21.65
C PHE A 271 6.13 2.34 23.03
N GLN A 272 5.32 2.00 24.02
CA GLN A 272 5.37 2.56 25.38
C GLN A 272 5.65 1.52 26.44
N ALA A 273 6.46 0.53 26.16
CA ALA A 273 7.02 -0.29 27.24
C ALA A 273 7.69 0.64 28.27
N MET A 274 7.48 0.35 29.55
CA MET A 274 8.07 1.14 30.63
C MET A 274 9.57 1.25 30.42
N PRO A 275 10.11 2.44 30.15
CA PRO A 275 11.53 2.58 29.90
C PRO A 275 12.30 2.26 31.18
N THR A 276 13.34 1.46 31.04
CA THR A 276 14.28 1.18 32.15
C THR A 276 15.34 2.27 32.28
N SER A 277 15.43 3.15 31.28
CA SER A 277 16.30 4.33 31.29
C SER A 277 15.67 5.49 30.50
N PRO A 278 16.07 6.75 30.75
CA PRO A 278 15.57 7.90 29.99
C PRO A 278 15.77 7.80 28.49
N GLU A 279 16.86 7.15 28.04
CA GLU A 279 17.20 6.98 26.62
C GLU A 279 16.20 6.06 25.89
N GLN A 280 15.52 5.21 26.64
CA GLN A 280 14.50 4.29 26.14
C GLN A 280 13.09 4.92 26.12
N SER A 281 12.96 6.16 26.57
CA SER A 281 11.66 6.82 26.52
C SER A 281 11.22 7.00 25.07
N THR A 282 9.93 6.86 24.80
CA THR A 282 9.31 6.94 23.48
C THR A 282 9.74 8.21 22.73
N ASN A 283 9.74 9.36 23.41
CA ASN A 283 10.12 10.64 22.80
C ASN A 283 11.58 10.66 22.35
N VAL A 284 12.50 10.07 23.13
CA VAL A 284 13.93 9.98 22.74
C VAL A 284 14.11 9.03 21.57
N VAL A 285 13.43 7.90 21.57
CA VAL A 285 13.50 6.93 20.45
C VAL A 285 12.93 7.53 19.16
N ILE A 286 11.81 8.23 19.22
CA ILE A 286 11.25 8.92 18.06
C ILE A 286 12.21 9.99 17.54
N ALA A 287 12.76 10.82 18.43
CA ALA A 287 13.70 11.86 18.05
C ALA A 287 14.98 11.28 17.41
N ALA A 288 15.52 10.20 17.97
CA ALA A 288 16.69 9.51 17.43
C ALA A 288 16.44 8.90 16.03
N ASN A 289 15.20 8.56 15.70
CA ASN A 289 14.81 7.95 14.43
C ASN A 289 14.03 8.92 13.51
N ALA A 290 14.01 10.21 13.79
CA ALA A 290 13.22 11.20 13.08
C ALA A 290 13.46 11.21 11.55
N GLU A 291 14.73 11.11 11.13
CA GLU A 291 15.06 11.07 9.70
C GLU A 291 14.55 9.80 9.00
N MET A 292 14.52 8.67 9.68
CA MET A 292 13.95 7.44 9.14
C MET A 292 12.42 7.61 8.97
N PHE A 293 11.72 8.08 9.99
CA PHE A 293 10.28 8.32 9.92
C PHE A 293 9.93 9.33 8.81
N LYS A 294 10.71 10.39 8.67
CA LYS A 294 10.56 11.36 7.58
C LYS A 294 10.69 10.70 6.20
N LYS A 295 11.69 9.83 6.02
CA LYS A 295 11.89 9.07 4.77
C LYS A 295 10.74 8.08 4.48
N LEU A 296 10.03 7.62 5.50
CA LEU A 296 8.83 6.81 5.39
C LEU A 296 7.54 7.65 5.23
N GLY A 297 7.65 8.97 5.24
CA GLY A 297 6.50 9.87 5.09
C GLY A 297 5.58 9.93 6.30
N ILE A 298 6.05 9.49 7.47
CA ILE A 298 5.31 9.64 8.73
C ILE A 298 5.26 11.12 9.10
N THR A 299 4.05 11.62 9.33
CA THR A 299 3.79 13.03 9.66
C THR A 299 3.34 13.26 11.08
N SER A 300 2.80 12.23 11.71
CA SER A 300 2.23 12.33 13.04
C SER A 300 2.42 11.03 13.83
N PHE A 301 2.45 11.16 15.14
CA PHE A 301 2.53 10.01 16.06
C PHE A 301 1.33 10.01 16.98
N GLU A 302 0.71 8.85 17.15
CA GLU A 302 -0.27 8.63 18.19
C GLU A 302 0.42 7.91 19.35
N LEU A 303 0.49 8.60 20.48
CA LEU A 303 1.17 8.12 21.69
C LEU A 303 0.21 8.19 22.87
N ALA A 304 0.49 7.40 23.91
CA ALA A 304 -0.22 7.56 25.19
C ALA A 304 -0.01 8.97 25.74
N PRO A 305 -0.92 9.42 26.61
CA PRO A 305 -0.78 10.72 27.25
C PRO A 305 0.60 10.89 27.92
N GLN A 306 1.27 11.99 27.59
CA GLN A 306 2.65 12.28 28.03
C GLN A 306 2.67 13.08 29.35
N TYR A 307 1.65 12.98 30.15
CA TYR A 307 1.59 13.60 31.48
C TYR A 307 1.64 12.58 32.60
N ARG A 308 2.18 12.98 33.72
CA ARG A 308 2.22 12.17 34.94
C ARG A 308 0.80 12.03 35.43
N SER A 309 0.33 10.80 35.62
CA SER A 309 -0.91 10.56 36.33
C SER A 309 -0.78 11.07 37.78
N SER A 310 -1.77 11.82 38.25
CA SER A 310 -1.81 12.30 39.63
C SER A 310 -2.36 11.25 40.63
N GLY A 311 -2.45 10.02 40.20
CA GLY A 311 -3.26 9.01 40.87
C GLY A 311 -2.50 7.93 41.63
N ASP A 312 -1.18 8.08 41.89
CA ASP A 312 -0.44 7.15 42.76
C ASP A 312 0.63 7.86 43.56
#